data_da68e719655352490d2540f8f0ebab71
#
_entry.id   da68e719655352490d2540f8f0ebab71
#
_cell.length_a   1.000
_cell.length_b   1.000
_cell.length_c   1.000
_cell.angle_alpha   90.00
_cell.angle_beta   90.00
_cell.angle_gamma   90.00
#
_symmetry.space_group_name_H-M   'P 1'
#
loop_
_entity.id
_entity.type
_entity.pdbx_description
1 polymer ?
#
loop_
_entity_poly.entity_id
_entity_poly.type
_entity_poly.pdbx_seq_one_letter_code
_entity_poly.pdbx_strand_id
1 'polypeptide(L)'
;MGTTIREYGLDESAARGERFEAIKKDILNNGDILSITQSDVIGDIHRKFFEAGSDIASTNTFSATTLAQSEFFVDDPRETGKGVKDQEFFQKIIEDNFLRDLTWEMNYKSAQICRKWADRVSNDCGIKKYVAGSIGPLTVSLSQSPDAEDAAFRTVSFNQVVDAYIHQIEALIEGGSDILLVETIFDGLNAKAASVAIKEVREKLKSNIPVIYSAAVGMGGETMISAMKIESFINSFEH
;
A
#
# COMPACT_ATOMS: atom_id res chain seq x y z
N MET A 1 12.29 -0.82 -2.26
CA MET A 1 11.68 -1.77 -3.21
C MET A 1 11.67 -1.20 -4.63
N GLY A 2 10.90 -0.15 -4.96
CA GLY A 2 10.71 0.34 -6.33
C GLY A 2 11.98 0.71 -7.11
N THR A 3 12.97 1.33 -6.47
CA THR A 3 14.26 1.64 -7.12
C THR A 3 15.00 0.38 -7.55
N THR A 4 15.04 -0.62 -6.67
CA THR A 4 15.71 -1.91 -6.94
C THR A 4 15.00 -2.72 -8.02
N ILE A 5 13.66 -2.67 -8.08
CA ILE A 5 12.89 -3.31 -9.15
C ILE A 5 13.34 -2.82 -10.54
N ARG A 6 13.60 -1.51 -10.69
CA ARG A 6 14.05 -0.92 -11.97
C ARG A 6 15.38 -1.47 -12.46
N GLU A 7 16.25 -1.93 -11.57
CA GLU A 7 17.53 -2.53 -11.93
C GLU A 7 17.41 -3.87 -12.65
N TYR A 8 16.24 -4.53 -12.54
CA TYR A 8 15.95 -5.79 -13.25
C TYR A 8 15.52 -5.58 -14.70
N GLY A 9 15.29 -4.33 -15.14
CA GLY A 9 14.98 -4.01 -16.53
C GLY A 9 13.72 -4.68 -17.06
N LEU A 10 12.72 -4.91 -16.21
CA LEU A 10 11.44 -5.49 -16.62
C LEU A 10 10.72 -4.57 -17.60
N ASP A 11 10.17 -5.15 -18.65
CA ASP A 11 9.31 -4.47 -19.61
C ASP A 11 7.82 -4.67 -19.29
N GLU A 12 6.95 -4.05 -20.09
CA GLU A 12 5.50 -4.16 -19.94
C GLU A 12 5.01 -5.61 -20.04
N SER A 13 5.60 -6.42 -20.92
CA SER A 13 5.23 -7.83 -21.07
C SER A 13 5.57 -8.63 -19.82
N ALA A 14 6.74 -8.39 -19.23
CA ALA A 14 7.15 -9.02 -17.99
C ALA A 14 6.25 -8.60 -16.82
N ALA A 15 5.88 -7.30 -16.75
CA ALA A 15 4.98 -6.80 -15.72
C ALA A 15 3.60 -7.44 -15.80
N ARG A 16 3.05 -7.63 -17.01
CA ARG A 16 1.75 -8.29 -17.25
C ARG A 16 1.78 -9.78 -16.89
N GLY A 17 2.86 -10.48 -17.27
CA GLY A 17 2.86 -11.94 -17.30
C GLY A 17 1.68 -12.47 -18.14
N GLU A 18 1.39 -13.73 -18.07
CA GLU A 18 0.25 -14.34 -18.79
C GLU A 18 -1.11 -13.86 -18.28
N ARG A 19 -1.19 -13.55 -16.98
CA ARG A 19 -2.48 -13.25 -16.31
C ARG A 19 -3.13 -11.94 -16.76
N PHE A 20 -2.33 -10.94 -17.12
CA PHE A 20 -2.80 -9.59 -17.41
C PHE A 20 -2.58 -9.15 -18.85
N GLU A 21 -2.34 -10.09 -19.78
CA GLU A 21 -2.15 -9.80 -21.21
C GLU A 21 -3.31 -9.00 -21.82
N ALA A 22 -4.54 -9.29 -21.40
CA ALA A 22 -5.74 -8.65 -21.92
C ALA A 22 -6.00 -7.24 -21.36
N ILE A 23 -5.25 -6.79 -20.37
CA ILE A 23 -5.43 -5.45 -19.79
C ILE A 23 -4.98 -4.39 -20.78
N LYS A 24 -5.82 -3.38 -21.01
CA LYS A 24 -5.56 -2.34 -22.02
C LYS A 24 -4.60 -1.25 -21.54
N LYS A 25 -4.67 -0.92 -20.23
CA LYS A 25 -3.80 0.11 -19.62
C LYS A 25 -2.39 -0.43 -19.40
N ASP A 26 -1.40 0.45 -19.46
CA ASP A 26 -0.03 0.12 -19.10
C ASP A 26 0.09 -0.13 -17.59
N ILE A 27 0.69 -1.26 -17.21
CA ILE A 27 0.86 -1.67 -15.82
C ILE A 27 2.33 -1.78 -15.38
N LEU A 28 3.29 -1.41 -16.24
CA LEU A 28 4.72 -1.42 -15.91
C LEU A 28 5.05 -0.62 -14.65
N ASN A 29 4.33 0.49 -14.43
CA ASN A 29 4.51 1.32 -13.24
C ASN A 29 3.76 0.81 -12.00
N ASN A 30 3.01 -0.28 -12.13
CA ASN A 30 2.38 -0.97 -11.01
C ASN A 30 3.36 -1.97 -10.38
N GLY A 31 4.31 -1.46 -9.59
CA GLY A 31 5.34 -2.32 -8.97
C GLY A 31 4.77 -3.40 -8.07
N ASP A 32 3.62 -3.18 -7.46
CA ASP A 32 3.04 -4.11 -6.48
C ASP A 32 2.51 -5.40 -7.14
N ILE A 33 2.08 -5.32 -8.41
CA ILE A 33 1.61 -6.49 -9.17
C ILE A 33 2.72 -7.54 -9.38
N LEU A 34 3.98 -7.12 -9.32
CA LEU A 34 5.14 -8.00 -9.51
C LEU A 34 5.25 -9.07 -8.43
N SER A 35 4.61 -8.88 -7.28
CA SER A 35 4.47 -9.95 -6.28
C SER A 35 3.67 -11.15 -6.80
N ILE A 36 2.84 -10.94 -7.84
CA ILE A 36 2.07 -11.98 -8.52
C ILE A 36 2.78 -12.46 -9.78
N THR A 37 3.22 -11.52 -10.64
CA THR A 37 3.72 -11.84 -11.98
C THR A 37 5.21 -12.14 -12.03
N GLN A 38 5.99 -11.58 -11.09
CA GLN A 38 7.45 -11.70 -11.02
C GLN A 38 7.92 -12.00 -9.60
N SER A 39 7.29 -12.99 -8.96
CA SER A 39 7.54 -13.35 -7.56
C SER A 39 9.00 -13.67 -7.25
N ASP A 40 9.74 -14.23 -8.21
CA ASP A 40 11.16 -14.56 -8.07
C ASP A 40 12.02 -13.30 -8.00
N VAL A 41 11.69 -12.26 -8.77
CA VAL A 41 12.39 -10.97 -8.72
C VAL A 41 12.18 -10.31 -7.36
N ILE A 42 10.92 -10.26 -6.87
CA ILE A 42 10.61 -9.72 -5.54
C ILE A 42 11.30 -10.52 -4.45
N GLY A 43 11.32 -11.86 -4.57
CA GLY A 43 12.02 -12.74 -3.65
C GLY A 43 13.54 -12.49 -3.64
N ASP A 44 14.17 -12.33 -4.81
CA ASP A 44 15.61 -12.05 -4.90
C ASP A 44 15.98 -10.71 -4.27
N ILE A 45 15.12 -9.70 -4.41
CA ILE A 45 15.31 -8.41 -3.74
C ILE A 45 15.29 -8.59 -2.21
N HIS A 46 14.28 -9.28 -1.65
CA HIS A 46 14.22 -9.53 -0.21
C HIS A 46 15.43 -10.32 0.29
N ARG A 47 15.84 -11.35 -0.47
CA ARG A 47 17.04 -12.13 -0.17
C ARG A 47 18.26 -11.22 -0.03
N LYS A 48 18.52 -10.40 -1.05
CA LYS A 48 19.68 -9.48 -1.07
C LYS A 48 19.70 -8.51 0.11
N PHE A 49 18.55 -7.95 0.48
CA PHE A 49 18.46 -7.06 1.63
C PHE A 49 18.76 -7.77 2.96
N PHE A 50 18.16 -8.94 3.18
CA PHE A 50 18.42 -9.71 4.40
C PHE A 50 19.86 -10.23 4.48
N GLU A 51 20.42 -10.73 3.38
CA GLU A 51 21.82 -11.17 3.30
C GLU A 51 22.81 -10.01 3.50
N ALA A 52 22.45 -8.80 3.08
CA ALA A 52 23.22 -7.59 3.33
C ALA A 52 23.16 -7.10 4.80
N GLY A 53 22.35 -7.74 5.65
CA GLY A 53 22.30 -7.47 7.08
C GLY A 53 21.04 -6.75 7.57
N SER A 54 20.05 -6.46 6.72
CA SER A 54 18.79 -5.86 7.18
C SER A 54 18.10 -6.77 8.20
N ASP A 55 17.59 -6.20 9.29
CA ASP A 55 16.82 -6.91 10.29
C ASP A 55 15.31 -6.89 9.97
N ILE A 56 14.87 -5.87 9.25
CA ILE A 56 13.48 -5.69 8.82
C ILE A 56 13.47 -5.41 7.31
N ALA A 57 12.57 -6.06 6.57
CA ALA A 57 12.28 -5.70 5.18
C ALA A 57 10.79 -5.45 5.00
N SER A 58 10.45 -4.41 4.21
CA SER A 58 9.07 -4.09 3.87
C SER A 58 8.56 -4.92 2.70
N THR A 59 7.29 -5.30 2.73
CA THR A 59 6.60 -5.98 1.64
C THR A 59 6.50 -5.09 0.39
N ASN A 60 6.28 -5.69 -0.77
CA ASN A 60 6.06 -4.96 -2.03
C ASN A 60 4.56 -4.64 -2.20
N THR A 61 4.03 -3.76 -1.34
CA THR A 61 2.58 -3.47 -1.23
C THR A 61 2.27 -1.99 -1.02
N PHE A 62 3.15 -1.12 -1.54
CA PHE A 62 3.07 0.32 -1.32
C PHE A 62 1.74 0.94 -1.78
N SER A 63 1.18 0.46 -2.90
CA SER A 63 -0.08 0.93 -3.48
C SER A 63 -1.10 -0.21 -3.65
N ALA A 64 -1.03 -1.26 -2.83
CA ALA A 64 -1.84 -2.46 -2.99
C ALA A 64 -3.23 -2.34 -2.32
N THR A 65 -3.94 -1.23 -2.53
CA THR A 65 -5.34 -1.04 -2.14
C THR A 65 -6.25 -1.00 -3.36
N THR A 66 -7.53 -1.31 -3.21
CA THR A 66 -8.52 -1.21 -4.30
C THR A 66 -8.55 0.19 -4.90
N LEU A 67 -8.46 1.24 -4.06
CA LEU A 67 -8.44 2.64 -4.49
C LEU A 67 -7.25 2.92 -5.42
N ALA A 68 -6.04 2.54 -5.03
CA ALA A 68 -4.85 2.79 -5.83
C ALA A 68 -4.80 1.90 -7.07
N GLN A 69 -5.19 0.63 -6.97
CA GLN A 69 -5.19 -0.30 -8.10
C GLN A 69 -6.23 0.04 -9.16
N SER A 70 -7.30 0.76 -8.81
CA SER A 70 -8.27 1.24 -9.79
C SER A 70 -7.65 2.09 -10.90
N GLU A 71 -6.55 2.78 -10.65
CA GLU A 71 -5.84 3.57 -11.66
C GLU A 71 -5.31 2.72 -12.83
N PHE A 72 -5.01 1.46 -12.57
CA PHE A 72 -4.47 0.53 -13.56
C PHE A 72 -5.53 -0.36 -14.23
N PHE A 73 -6.67 -0.60 -13.57
CA PHE A 73 -7.63 -1.60 -14.01
C PHE A 73 -9.01 -1.05 -14.35
N VAL A 74 -9.31 0.20 -13.99
CA VAL A 74 -10.63 0.81 -14.21
C VAL A 74 -10.47 2.06 -15.06
N ASP A 75 -11.35 2.21 -16.07
CA ASP A 75 -11.35 3.41 -16.92
C ASP A 75 -11.71 4.66 -16.10
N ASP A 76 -11.00 5.76 -16.35
CA ASP A 76 -11.32 7.04 -15.72
C ASP A 76 -12.62 7.59 -16.35
N PRO A 77 -13.68 7.78 -15.56
CA PRO A 77 -14.96 8.27 -16.09
C PRO A 77 -14.84 9.69 -16.68
N ARG A 78 -13.86 10.48 -16.25
CA ARG A 78 -13.59 11.83 -16.76
C ARG A 78 -13.04 11.79 -18.19
N GLU A 79 -12.14 10.84 -18.48
CA GLU A 79 -11.54 10.66 -19.82
C GLU A 79 -12.58 10.17 -20.82
N THR A 80 -13.54 9.37 -20.37
CA THR A 80 -14.59 8.83 -21.21
C THR A 80 -15.84 9.73 -21.30
N GLY A 81 -15.86 10.85 -20.56
CA GLY A 81 -17.03 11.75 -20.46
C GLY A 81 -18.27 11.11 -19.80
N LYS A 82 -18.08 10.02 -19.07
CA LYS A 82 -19.17 9.24 -18.44
C LYS A 82 -19.43 9.58 -16.97
N GLY A 83 -18.70 10.56 -16.41
CA GLY A 83 -18.90 10.94 -15.02
C GLY A 83 -17.67 11.61 -14.39
N VAL A 84 -17.66 11.61 -13.06
CA VAL A 84 -16.60 12.18 -12.22
C VAL A 84 -16.08 11.12 -11.25
N LYS A 85 -14.88 11.31 -10.74
CA LYS A 85 -14.37 10.52 -9.61
C LYS A 85 -14.89 11.13 -8.31
N ASP A 86 -16.03 10.68 -7.86
CA ASP A 86 -16.67 11.08 -6.60
C ASP A 86 -16.81 9.89 -5.64
N GLN A 87 -17.48 10.11 -4.51
CA GLN A 87 -17.69 9.07 -3.50
C GLN A 87 -18.49 7.88 -4.03
N GLU A 88 -19.43 8.08 -4.97
CA GLU A 88 -20.18 6.99 -5.57
C GLU A 88 -19.30 6.13 -6.49
N PHE A 89 -18.43 6.77 -7.28
CA PHE A 89 -17.43 6.06 -8.09
C PHE A 89 -16.51 5.23 -7.19
N PHE A 90 -15.94 5.80 -6.14
CA PHE A 90 -15.01 5.08 -5.26
C PHE A 90 -15.70 4.03 -4.39
N GLN A 91 -16.99 4.16 -4.10
CA GLN A 91 -17.75 3.08 -3.45
C GLN A 91 -17.79 1.83 -4.32
N LYS A 92 -18.07 1.99 -5.63
CA LYS A 92 -18.03 0.89 -6.59
C LYS A 92 -16.64 0.25 -6.71
N ILE A 93 -15.58 1.05 -6.63
CA ILE A 93 -14.19 0.56 -6.64
C ILE A 93 -13.90 -0.31 -5.40
N ILE A 94 -14.31 0.11 -4.22
CA ILE A 94 -14.09 -0.63 -2.96
C ILE A 94 -14.86 -1.94 -2.95
N GLU A 95 -16.03 -1.98 -3.57
CA GLU A 95 -16.91 -3.16 -3.65
C GLU A 95 -16.59 -4.06 -4.85
N ASP A 96 -15.73 -3.63 -5.78
CA ASP A 96 -15.41 -4.40 -6.97
C ASP A 96 -14.68 -5.70 -6.63
N ASN A 97 -15.30 -6.83 -6.98
CA ASN A 97 -14.80 -8.15 -6.63
C ASN A 97 -13.41 -8.44 -7.22
N PHE A 98 -13.18 -8.03 -8.49
CA PHE A 98 -11.89 -8.26 -9.13
C PHE A 98 -10.78 -7.50 -8.41
N LEU A 99 -10.99 -6.22 -8.09
CA LEU A 99 -10.01 -5.40 -7.38
C LEU A 99 -9.78 -5.92 -5.95
N ARG A 100 -10.82 -6.37 -5.26
CA ARG A 100 -10.72 -6.95 -3.92
C ARG A 100 -9.88 -8.24 -3.94
N ASP A 101 -10.21 -9.17 -4.83
CA ASP A 101 -9.47 -10.42 -4.95
C ASP A 101 -8.01 -10.18 -5.36
N LEU A 102 -7.79 -9.27 -6.31
CA LEU A 102 -6.45 -8.90 -6.77
C LEU A 102 -5.62 -8.27 -5.66
N THR A 103 -6.14 -7.28 -4.96
CA THR A 103 -5.40 -6.57 -3.90
C THR A 103 -5.18 -7.47 -2.68
N TRP A 104 -6.12 -8.35 -2.36
CA TRP A 104 -5.90 -9.37 -1.35
C TRP A 104 -4.70 -10.25 -1.71
N GLU A 105 -4.71 -10.80 -2.91
CA GLU A 105 -3.62 -11.66 -3.39
C GLU A 105 -2.28 -10.95 -3.42
N MET A 106 -2.23 -9.69 -3.88
CA MET A 106 -1.02 -8.87 -3.91
C MET A 106 -0.41 -8.73 -2.52
N ASN A 107 -1.21 -8.34 -1.53
CA ASN A 107 -0.77 -8.14 -0.16
C ASN A 107 -0.34 -9.45 0.50
N TYR A 108 -1.16 -10.47 0.40
CA TYR A 108 -0.92 -11.79 0.99
C TYR A 108 0.35 -12.44 0.42
N LYS A 109 0.47 -12.51 -0.91
CA LYS A 109 1.65 -13.09 -1.57
C LYS A 109 2.92 -12.30 -1.29
N SER A 110 2.86 -10.97 -1.34
CA SER A 110 4.01 -10.13 -1.03
C SER A 110 4.53 -10.38 0.39
N ALA A 111 3.63 -10.45 1.37
CA ALA A 111 4.00 -10.78 2.74
C ALA A 111 4.61 -12.19 2.84
N GLN A 112 4.03 -13.19 2.16
CA GLN A 112 4.57 -14.54 2.12
C GLN A 112 5.96 -14.64 1.48
N ILE A 113 6.20 -13.90 0.37
CA ILE A 113 7.51 -13.88 -0.29
C ILE A 113 8.56 -13.30 0.67
N CYS A 114 8.26 -12.17 1.32
CA CYS A 114 9.15 -11.55 2.28
C CYS A 114 9.39 -12.48 3.49
N ARG A 115 8.34 -13.10 4.05
CA ARG A 115 8.41 -14.05 5.16
C ARG A 115 9.31 -15.24 4.85
N LYS A 116 9.15 -15.83 3.67
CA LYS A 116 10.00 -16.95 3.23
C LYS A 116 11.50 -16.62 3.33
N TRP A 117 11.90 -15.45 2.87
CA TRP A 117 13.30 -15.03 2.92
C TRP A 117 13.76 -14.59 4.30
N ALA A 118 12.89 -13.93 5.07
CA ALA A 118 13.15 -13.60 6.47
C ALA A 118 13.43 -14.86 7.29
N ASP A 119 12.61 -15.91 7.16
CA ASP A 119 12.79 -17.16 7.88
C ASP A 119 14.06 -17.89 7.44
N ARG A 120 14.31 -17.94 6.15
CA ARG A 120 15.51 -18.62 5.61
C ARG A 120 16.78 -17.96 6.12
N VAL A 121 16.92 -16.64 5.97
CA VAL A 121 18.12 -15.93 6.43
C VAL A 121 18.23 -15.95 7.96
N SER A 122 17.11 -15.89 8.69
CA SER A 122 17.12 -16.08 10.16
C SER A 122 17.73 -17.42 10.56
N ASN A 123 17.35 -18.49 9.89
CA ASN A 123 17.89 -19.84 10.16
C ASN A 123 19.36 -19.93 9.79
N ASP A 124 19.78 -19.32 8.70
CA ASP A 124 21.17 -19.38 8.22
C ASP A 124 22.14 -18.58 9.13
N CYS A 125 21.71 -17.42 9.65
CA CYS A 125 22.57 -16.53 10.46
C CYS A 125 22.30 -16.61 11.97
N GLY A 126 21.24 -17.25 12.42
CA GLY A 126 20.84 -17.35 13.83
C GLY A 126 20.25 -16.06 14.41
N ILE A 127 19.99 -15.04 13.60
CA ILE A 127 19.40 -13.74 13.99
C ILE A 127 18.02 -13.60 13.35
N LYS A 128 17.00 -13.40 14.19
CA LYS A 128 15.62 -13.25 13.70
C LYS A 128 15.50 -12.04 12.77
N LYS A 129 14.87 -12.25 11.61
CA LYS A 129 14.49 -11.24 10.64
C LYS A 129 12.98 -11.03 10.64
N TYR A 130 12.54 -9.79 10.37
CA TYR A 130 11.15 -9.39 10.48
C TYR A 130 10.59 -8.88 9.16
N VAL A 131 9.30 -9.05 8.99
CA VAL A 131 8.53 -8.58 7.84
C VAL A 131 7.66 -7.39 8.24
N ALA A 132 7.87 -6.25 7.60
CA ALA A 132 7.03 -5.08 7.75
C ALA A 132 6.03 -5.01 6.59
N GLY A 133 4.74 -5.18 6.89
CA GLY A 133 3.65 -4.99 5.93
C GLY A 133 3.55 -3.51 5.55
N SER A 134 3.94 -3.16 4.33
CA SER A 134 3.93 -1.79 3.83
C SER A 134 2.51 -1.34 3.49
N ILE A 135 2.11 -0.22 4.07
CA ILE A 135 0.83 0.49 3.86
C ILE A 135 1.21 1.89 3.41
N GLY A 136 1.25 2.09 2.10
CA GLY A 136 1.63 3.37 1.52
C GLY A 136 0.47 4.35 1.38
N PRO A 137 0.74 5.54 0.83
CA PRO A 137 -0.28 6.55 0.61
C PRO A 137 -1.25 6.15 -0.50
N LEU A 138 -2.44 6.73 -0.45
CA LEU A 138 -3.45 6.58 -1.50
C LEU A 138 -3.26 7.64 -2.61
N THR A 139 -3.86 7.38 -3.75
CA THR A 139 -3.98 8.33 -4.88
C THR A 139 -5.06 9.40 -4.64
N VAL A 140 -5.76 9.32 -3.52
CA VAL A 140 -6.81 10.25 -3.07
C VAL A 140 -6.46 10.86 -1.73
N SER A 141 -6.89 12.11 -1.50
CA SER A 141 -6.63 12.87 -0.28
C SER A 141 -7.93 13.17 0.46
N LEU A 142 -7.92 12.96 1.78
CA LEU A 142 -8.98 13.39 2.68
C LEU A 142 -8.80 14.84 3.14
N SER A 143 -7.56 15.35 3.13
CA SER A 143 -7.24 16.70 3.63
C SER A 143 -7.45 17.77 2.58
N GLN A 144 -7.39 17.45 1.29
CA GLN A 144 -7.47 18.42 0.20
C GLN A 144 -8.64 18.15 -0.74
N SER A 145 -9.24 19.24 -1.25
CA SER A 145 -10.17 19.17 -2.37
C SER A 145 -9.40 19.14 -3.68
N PRO A 146 -9.75 18.25 -4.62
CA PRO A 146 -9.25 18.33 -6.00
C PRO A 146 -9.98 19.39 -6.84
N ASP A 147 -11.05 20.00 -6.31
CA ASP A 147 -11.82 21.05 -6.96
C ASP A 147 -11.39 22.42 -6.41
N ALA A 148 -10.91 23.28 -7.30
CA ALA A 148 -10.45 24.62 -6.94
C ALA A 148 -11.62 25.57 -6.53
N GLU A 149 -12.83 25.30 -7.02
CA GLU A 149 -14.01 26.12 -6.76
C GLU A 149 -14.81 25.63 -5.53
N ASP A 150 -14.63 24.37 -5.12
CA ASP A 150 -15.28 23.81 -3.93
C ASP A 150 -14.24 23.20 -2.96
N ALA A 151 -13.84 24.00 -1.99
CA ALA A 151 -12.89 23.56 -0.96
C ALA A 151 -13.43 22.45 -0.04
N ALA A 152 -14.75 22.22 -0.01
CA ALA A 152 -15.39 21.19 0.81
C ALA A 152 -15.49 19.84 0.08
N PHE A 153 -15.38 19.84 -1.25
CA PHE A 153 -15.49 18.62 -2.04
C PHE A 153 -14.41 17.60 -1.67
N ARG A 154 -14.81 16.35 -1.54
CA ARG A 154 -13.89 15.19 -1.35
C ARG A 154 -14.31 14.06 -2.27
N THR A 155 -13.35 13.51 -2.99
CA THR A 155 -13.58 12.36 -3.89
C THR A 155 -13.93 11.08 -3.14
N VAL A 156 -13.41 10.95 -1.90
CA VAL A 156 -13.66 9.80 -1.03
C VAL A 156 -14.10 10.27 0.35
N SER A 157 -14.89 9.47 1.04
CA SER A 157 -15.18 9.65 2.46
C SER A 157 -14.10 9.00 3.33
N PHE A 158 -14.05 9.41 4.61
CA PHE A 158 -13.15 8.80 5.59
C PHE A 158 -13.39 7.29 5.73
N ASN A 159 -14.65 6.86 5.81
CA ASN A 159 -15.00 5.45 5.95
C ASN A 159 -14.57 4.62 4.73
N GLN A 160 -14.70 5.16 3.53
CA GLN A 160 -14.22 4.48 2.31
C GLN A 160 -12.71 4.23 2.33
N VAL A 161 -11.95 5.18 2.85
CA VAL A 161 -10.50 5.02 3.04
C VAL A 161 -10.20 3.98 4.11
N VAL A 162 -10.94 3.98 5.22
CA VAL A 162 -10.84 2.95 6.27
C VAL A 162 -11.09 1.56 5.69
N ASP A 163 -12.18 1.37 4.93
CA ASP A 163 -12.54 0.07 4.32
C ASP A 163 -11.44 -0.45 3.38
N ALA A 164 -10.87 0.43 2.55
CA ALA A 164 -9.78 0.07 1.65
C ALA A 164 -8.53 -0.39 2.42
N TYR A 165 -8.19 0.27 3.52
CA TYR A 165 -7.07 -0.11 4.37
C TYR A 165 -7.34 -1.37 5.19
N ILE A 166 -8.56 -1.60 5.70
CA ILE A 166 -8.93 -2.84 6.40
C ILE A 166 -8.58 -4.04 5.53
N HIS A 167 -9.02 -4.03 4.28
CA HIS A 167 -8.79 -5.11 3.33
C HIS A 167 -7.29 -5.39 3.10
N GLN A 168 -6.48 -4.36 2.95
CA GLN A 168 -5.02 -4.46 2.81
C GLN A 168 -4.37 -5.05 4.07
N ILE A 169 -4.73 -4.50 5.24
CA ILE A 169 -4.12 -4.86 6.53
C ILE A 169 -4.41 -6.32 6.88
N GLU A 170 -5.66 -6.79 6.68
CA GLU A 170 -6.01 -8.19 6.92
C GLU A 170 -5.14 -9.13 6.10
N ALA A 171 -5.00 -8.87 4.79
CA ALA A 171 -4.18 -9.71 3.92
C ALA A 171 -2.69 -9.68 4.28
N LEU A 172 -2.16 -8.53 4.72
CA LEU A 172 -0.77 -8.41 5.18
C LEU A 172 -0.50 -9.21 6.45
N ILE A 173 -1.42 -9.18 7.41
CA ILE A 173 -1.30 -9.94 8.67
C ILE A 173 -1.41 -11.44 8.38
N GLU A 174 -2.40 -11.86 7.60
CA GLU A 174 -2.59 -13.26 7.24
C GLU A 174 -1.43 -13.80 6.39
N GLY A 175 -0.79 -12.96 5.58
CA GLY A 175 0.40 -13.29 4.80
C GLY A 175 1.68 -13.43 5.62
N GLY A 176 1.66 -13.05 6.93
CA GLY A 176 2.77 -13.27 7.85
C GLY A 176 3.62 -12.04 8.16
N SER A 177 3.07 -10.84 8.09
CA SER A 177 3.74 -9.62 8.57
C SER A 177 3.90 -9.64 10.10
N ASP A 178 5.08 -9.24 10.58
CA ASP A 178 5.38 -9.08 12.02
C ASP A 178 5.07 -7.65 12.50
N ILE A 179 5.11 -6.69 11.59
CA ILE A 179 4.97 -5.25 11.84
C ILE A 179 4.09 -4.67 10.74
N LEU A 180 3.27 -3.67 11.03
CA LEU A 180 2.64 -2.82 10.01
C LEU A 180 3.43 -1.52 9.87
N LEU A 181 3.76 -1.14 8.64
CA LEU A 181 4.51 0.07 8.33
C LEU A 181 3.61 1.02 7.52
N VAL A 182 3.02 2.00 8.18
CA VAL A 182 2.32 3.10 7.50
C VAL A 182 3.37 4.09 7.07
N GLU A 183 3.70 4.10 5.79
CA GLU A 183 4.85 4.82 5.27
C GLU A 183 4.49 5.95 4.29
N THR A 184 5.47 6.87 4.12
CA THR A 184 5.36 8.00 3.19
C THR A 184 4.12 8.84 3.48
N ILE A 185 3.82 9.06 4.75
CA ILE A 185 2.64 9.79 5.18
C ILE A 185 2.83 11.27 4.83
N PHE A 186 2.07 11.73 3.85
CA PHE A 186 2.00 13.14 3.47
C PHE A 186 0.62 13.76 3.75
N ASP A 187 -0.41 12.95 3.99
CA ASP A 187 -1.75 13.34 4.40
C ASP A 187 -2.07 12.75 5.78
N GLY A 188 -2.15 13.61 6.80
CA GLY A 188 -2.39 13.18 8.18
C GLY A 188 -3.77 12.56 8.39
N LEU A 189 -4.79 12.95 7.61
CA LEU A 189 -6.13 12.40 7.74
C LEU A 189 -6.23 11.01 7.09
N ASN A 190 -5.54 10.77 5.97
CA ASN A 190 -5.41 9.42 5.41
C ASN A 190 -4.70 8.49 6.39
N ALA A 191 -3.64 8.96 7.06
CA ALA A 191 -2.95 8.18 8.09
C ALA A 191 -3.83 7.90 9.32
N LYS A 192 -4.72 8.81 9.70
CA LYS A 192 -5.74 8.56 10.73
C LYS A 192 -6.71 7.46 10.31
N ALA A 193 -7.15 7.46 9.04
CA ALA A 193 -7.98 6.38 8.52
C ALA A 193 -7.26 5.02 8.57
N ALA A 194 -5.97 4.99 8.21
CA ALA A 194 -5.15 3.79 8.37
C ALA A 194 -5.05 3.34 9.85
N SER A 195 -4.92 4.28 10.81
CA SER A 195 -4.90 3.96 12.23
C SER A 195 -6.21 3.35 12.74
N VAL A 196 -7.35 3.88 12.28
CA VAL A 196 -8.68 3.32 12.58
C VAL A 196 -8.79 1.92 11.99
N ALA A 197 -8.43 1.72 10.74
CA ALA A 197 -8.43 0.42 10.09
C ALA A 197 -7.55 -0.60 10.83
N ILE A 198 -6.34 -0.20 11.26
CA ILE A 198 -5.43 -1.05 12.05
C ILE A 198 -6.09 -1.45 13.37
N LYS A 199 -6.75 -0.52 14.07
CA LYS A 199 -7.43 -0.81 15.32
C LYS A 199 -8.54 -1.83 15.11
N GLU A 200 -9.40 -1.64 14.12
CA GLU A 200 -10.51 -2.57 13.82
C GLU A 200 -10.00 -3.96 13.46
N VAL A 201 -8.96 -4.06 12.62
CA VAL A 201 -8.38 -5.35 12.25
C VAL A 201 -7.71 -6.02 13.45
N ARG A 202 -6.99 -5.28 14.31
CA ARG A 202 -6.42 -5.82 15.55
C ARG A 202 -7.50 -6.41 16.46
N GLU A 203 -8.63 -5.71 16.63
CA GLU A 203 -9.77 -6.19 17.42
C GLU A 203 -10.38 -7.46 16.81
N LYS A 204 -10.61 -7.45 15.49
CA LYS A 204 -11.17 -8.60 14.75
C LYS A 204 -10.29 -9.85 14.82
N LEU A 205 -8.99 -9.69 14.57
CA LEU A 205 -8.03 -10.79 14.51
C LEU A 205 -7.40 -11.10 15.89
N LYS A 206 -7.73 -10.36 16.93
CA LYS A 206 -7.12 -10.43 18.27
C LYS A 206 -5.59 -10.35 18.21
N SER A 207 -5.08 -9.47 17.35
CA SER A 207 -3.66 -9.26 17.06
C SER A 207 -3.14 -8.03 17.81
N ASN A 208 -1.91 -8.13 18.34
CA ASN A 208 -1.16 -7.00 18.90
C ASN A 208 0.03 -6.60 18.03
N ILE A 209 -0.09 -6.81 16.71
CA ILE A 209 0.98 -6.48 15.76
C ILE A 209 1.43 -5.01 15.93
N PRO A 210 2.74 -4.73 16.12
CA PRO A 210 3.24 -3.38 16.27
C PRO A 210 3.10 -2.56 14.98
N VAL A 211 3.06 -1.23 15.13
CA VAL A 211 2.90 -0.29 14.01
C VAL A 211 4.04 0.72 14.01
N ILE A 212 4.59 1.00 12.85
CA ILE A 212 5.53 2.08 12.59
C ILE A 212 4.83 3.11 11.70
N TYR A 213 4.89 4.39 12.09
CA TYR A 213 4.45 5.52 11.26
C TYR A 213 5.65 6.27 10.72
N SER A 214 5.75 6.40 9.40
CA SER A 214 6.85 7.07 8.70
C SER A 214 6.33 8.23 7.86
N ALA A 215 6.52 9.46 8.36
CA ALA A 215 6.04 10.66 7.69
C ALA A 215 6.99 11.13 6.57
N ALA A 216 6.42 11.57 5.46
CA ALA A 216 7.12 12.32 4.43
C ALA A 216 7.10 13.81 4.80
N VAL A 217 8.22 14.29 5.33
CA VAL A 217 8.37 15.64 5.87
C VAL A 217 9.20 16.49 4.92
N GLY A 218 8.70 17.68 4.58
CA GLY A 218 9.42 18.66 3.80
C GLY A 218 10.48 19.41 4.63
N MET A 219 11.25 20.27 3.98
CA MET A 219 12.32 21.06 4.64
C MET A 219 11.82 21.99 5.75
N GLY A 220 10.51 22.34 5.75
CA GLY A 220 9.87 23.15 6.78
C GLY A 220 9.49 22.40 8.05
N GLY A 221 9.69 21.07 8.11
CA GLY A 221 9.29 20.24 9.24
C GLY A 221 7.78 19.93 9.28
N GLU A 222 7.13 20.00 8.12
CA GLU A 222 5.69 19.75 7.95
C GLU A 222 5.45 18.62 6.96
N THR A 223 4.35 17.86 7.11
CA THR A 223 3.95 16.85 6.12
C THR A 223 3.63 17.50 4.77
N MET A 224 3.99 16.84 3.68
CA MET A 224 4.05 17.48 2.35
C MET A 224 2.69 17.94 1.80
N ILE A 225 1.59 17.28 2.14
CA ILE A 225 0.25 17.64 1.63
C ILE A 225 -0.58 18.33 2.70
N SER A 226 -0.74 17.70 3.86
CA SER A 226 -1.59 18.27 4.92
C SER A 226 -0.92 19.39 5.70
N ALA A 227 0.34 19.72 5.43
CA ALA A 227 1.15 20.73 6.11
C ALA A 227 1.08 20.61 7.65
N MET A 228 0.97 19.39 8.14
CA MET A 228 0.91 19.10 9.58
C MET A 228 2.31 19.18 10.15
N LYS A 229 2.51 20.01 11.18
CA LYS A 229 3.77 20.11 11.92
C LYS A 229 4.11 18.79 12.59
N ILE A 230 5.41 18.49 12.71
CA ILE A 230 5.87 17.21 13.24
C ILE A 230 5.35 16.94 14.67
N GLU A 231 5.28 17.95 15.51
CA GLU A 231 4.73 17.80 16.86
C GLU A 231 3.23 17.44 16.82
N SER A 232 2.46 18.06 15.92
CA SER A 232 1.05 17.74 15.72
C SER A 232 0.87 16.33 15.15
N PHE A 233 1.80 15.91 14.26
CA PHE A 233 1.82 14.56 13.72
C PHE A 233 2.06 13.53 14.84
N ILE A 234 3.09 13.71 15.67
CA ILE A 234 3.39 12.82 16.78
C ILE A 234 2.17 12.73 17.72
N ASN A 235 1.65 13.84 18.20
CA ASN A 235 0.49 13.89 19.10
C ASN A 235 -0.77 13.23 18.48
N SER A 236 -0.84 13.15 17.14
CA SER A 236 -1.97 12.53 16.47
C SER A 236 -1.98 10.99 16.56
N PHE A 237 -0.84 10.37 16.88
CA PHE A 237 -0.67 8.92 16.88
C PHE A 237 -0.18 8.33 18.21
N GLU A 238 -0.08 9.15 19.27
CA GLU A 238 0.32 8.70 20.62
C GLU A 238 -0.76 7.94 21.40
N HIS A 239 -2.00 7.83 20.87
CA HIS A 239 -3.15 7.29 21.62
C HIS A 239 -3.78 6.07 20.94
#